data_b0883a1c32fdcfa0841cfd8570fff42e
#
_entry.id   b0883a1c32fdcfa0841cfd8570fff42e
#
_cell.length_a   1.000
_cell.length_b   1.000
_cell.length_c   1.000
_cell.angle_alpha   90.00
_cell.angle_beta   90.00
_cell.angle_gamma   90.00
#
_symmetry.space_group_name_H-M   'P 1'
#
loop_
_entity.id
_entity.type
_entity.pdbx_description
1 polymer ?
#
loop_
_entity_poly.entity_id
_entity_poly.type
_entity_poly.pdbx_seq_one_letter_code
_entity_poly.pdbx_strand_id
1 'polypeptide(L)'
;VYKRQMVSIVGRNGAGKSTLAKLICGFETPEQGQVLLNGRDLAQDNIRRRAQHIGYVMQNPNQMISKTMIFEEVALALQGSDMTQEQIRQRVEDTLKVCGLYPFRNWPISALSFGQKKRVTIASVLVQQPELIILDEPTAGQDFRHYTDIMEFLRGLNEQGVTVVMITHDMHLMLEYTPRALVFCDGQLIADRSAAAVLCDPELIEQAALKETSLFTLANRCGIAPAEDFVERFIHEDREVRTHGC
;
A
#
# COMPACT_ATOMS: atom_id res chain seq x y z
N VAL A 1 -0.61 0.59 -14.00
CA VAL A 1 -1.58 0.29 -12.91
C VAL A 1 -2.90 0.94 -13.28
N TYR A 2 -3.99 0.20 -13.22
CA TYR A 2 -5.32 0.75 -13.48
C TYR A 2 -5.85 1.46 -12.23
N LYS A 3 -6.70 2.48 -12.45
CA LYS A 3 -7.37 3.19 -11.37
C LYS A 3 -8.18 2.23 -10.50
N ARG A 4 -8.21 2.51 -9.20
CA ARG A 4 -8.98 1.76 -8.20
C ARG A 4 -8.58 0.28 -8.05
N GLN A 5 -7.32 -0.06 -8.33
CA GLN A 5 -6.78 -1.39 -8.05
C GLN A 5 -5.97 -1.40 -6.76
N MET A 6 -5.93 -2.57 -6.12
CA MET A 6 -4.88 -2.92 -5.18
C MET A 6 -3.85 -3.78 -5.91
N VAL A 7 -2.57 -3.40 -5.84
CA VAL A 7 -1.47 -4.05 -6.55
C VAL A 7 -0.31 -4.25 -5.61
N SER A 8 0.28 -5.44 -5.61
CA SER A 8 1.54 -5.69 -4.92
C SER A 8 2.74 -5.56 -5.85
N ILE A 9 3.83 -5.00 -5.34
CA ILE A 9 5.16 -5.04 -5.94
C ILE A 9 6.02 -5.94 -5.07
N VAL A 10 6.47 -7.05 -5.63
CA VAL A 10 7.23 -8.08 -4.92
C VAL A 10 8.55 -8.39 -5.61
N GLY A 11 9.45 -9.08 -4.92
CA GLY A 11 10.77 -9.47 -5.40
C GLY A 11 11.81 -9.37 -4.31
N ARG A 12 13.01 -9.91 -4.55
CA ARG A 12 14.11 -9.94 -3.58
C ARG A 12 14.55 -8.53 -3.14
N ASN A 13 15.28 -8.47 -2.03
CA ASN A 13 15.93 -7.23 -1.61
C ASN A 13 16.92 -6.77 -2.69
N GLY A 14 16.92 -5.46 -2.99
CA GLY A 14 17.75 -4.91 -4.06
C GLY A 14 17.17 -5.04 -5.48
N ALA A 15 16.00 -5.67 -5.67
CA ALA A 15 15.36 -5.82 -6.99
C ALA A 15 14.89 -4.52 -7.64
N GLY A 16 15.01 -3.35 -6.97
CA GLY A 16 14.62 -2.05 -7.53
C GLY A 16 13.23 -1.55 -7.11
N LYS A 17 12.50 -2.27 -6.24
CA LYS A 17 11.13 -1.89 -5.83
C LYS A 17 11.02 -0.49 -5.23
N SER A 18 11.87 -0.17 -4.25
CA SER A 18 11.89 1.16 -3.61
C SER A 18 12.42 2.24 -4.54
N THR A 19 13.33 1.90 -5.47
CA THR A 19 13.78 2.81 -6.53
C THR A 19 12.62 3.18 -7.46
N LEU A 20 11.81 2.19 -7.87
CA LEU A 20 10.60 2.45 -8.65
C LEU A 20 9.65 3.40 -7.93
N ALA A 21 9.39 3.19 -6.63
CA ALA A 21 8.55 4.08 -5.84
C ALA A 21 9.12 5.51 -5.79
N LYS A 22 10.42 5.65 -5.61
CA LYS A 22 11.10 6.96 -5.61
C LYS A 22 11.01 7.67 -6.95
N LEU A 23 11.14 6.95 -8.07
CA LEU A 23 10.97 7.50 -9.43
C LEU A 23 9.52 7.98 -9.64
N ILE A 24 8.53 7.19 -9.23
CA ILE A 24 7.10 7.56 -9.34
C ILE A 24 6.82 8.82 -8.50
N CYS A 25 7.33 8.88 -7.27
CA CYS A 25 7.14 10.03 -6.37
C CYS A 25 7.99 11.26 -6.74
N GLY A 26 8.98 11.10 -7.64
CA GLY A 26 9.87 12.19 -8.08
C GLY A 26 11.01 12.49 -7.11
N PHE A 27 11.35 11.58 -6.20
CA PHE A 27 12.55 11.66 -5.38
C PHE A 27 13.82 11.37 -6.20
N GLU A 28 13.67 10.60 -7.26
CA GLU A 28 14.69 10.31 -8.25
C GLU A 28 14.15 10.59 -9.65
N THR A 29 15.05 10.89 -10.60
CA THR A 29 14.70 11.15 -12.00
C THR A 29 15.10 9.95 -12.85
N PRO A 30 14.24 9.42 -13.74
CA PRO A 30 14.61 8.32 -14.61
C PRO A 30 15.68 8.78 -15.63
N GLU A 31 16.70 7.95 -15.85
CA GLU A 31 17.71 8.21 -16.88
C GLU A 31 17.11 8.07 -18.29
N GLN A 32 16.15 7.16 -18.44
CA GLN A 32 15.43 6.92 -19.69
C GLN A 32 13.97 6.60 -19.40
N GLY A 33 13.11 6.83 -20.40
CA GLY A 33 11.67 6.60 -20.25
C GLY A 33 10.95 7.77 -19.58
N GLN A 34 9.71 7.52 -19.17
CA GLN A 34 8.82 8.53 -18.63
C GLN A 34 7.89 7.95 -17.55
N VAL A 35 7.44 8.78 -16.63
CA VAL A 35 6.43 8.42 -15.63
C VAL A 35 5.14 9.13 -16.00
N LEU A 36 4.11 8.34 -16.32
CA LEU A 36 2.81 8.86 -16.72
C LEU A 36 1.77 8.63 -15.61
N LEU A 37 1.01 9.67 -15.31
CA LEU A 37 -0.20 9.56 -14.47
C LEU A 37 -1.40 10.02 -15.32
N ASN A 38 -2.37 9.14 -15.55
CA ASN A 38 -3.53 9.41 -16.40
C ASN A 38 -3.15 9.91 -17.81
N GLY A 39 -2.07 9.39 -18.40
CA GLY A 39 -1.54 9.79 -19.69
C GLY A 39 -0.74 11.11 -19.69
N ARG A 40 -0.63 11.81 -18.56
CA ARG A 40 0.19 13.03 -18.41
C ARG A 40 1.57 12.67 -17.91
N ASP A 41 2.61 13.15 -18.59
CA ASP A 41 3.99 13.00 -18.15
C ASP A 41 4.26 13.86 -16.90
N LEU A 42 4.83 13.24 -15.87
CA LEU A 42 5.18 13.87 -14.61
C LEU A 42 6.60 14.50 -14.60
N ALA A 43 7.33 14.47 -15.71
CA ALA A 43 8.72 14.96 -15.76
C ALA A 43 8.87 16.42 -15.30
N GLN A 44 7.86 17.26 -15.57
CA GLN A 44 7.86 18.68 -15.19
C GLN A 44 7.28 18.96 -13.79
N ASP A 45 6.73 17.92 -13.15
CA ASP A 45 6.17 18.09 -11.82
C ASP A 45 7.25 17.93 -10.75
N ASN A 46 7.38 18.95 -9.91
CA ASN A 46 8.18 18.84 -8.69
C ASN A 46 7.49 17.92 -7.67
N ILE A 47 8.22 17.55 -6.61
CA ILE A 47 7.73 16.64 -5.55
C ILE A 47 6.41 17.14 -4.95
N ARG A 48 6.27 18.46 -4.72
CA ARG A 48 5.04 19.05 -4.15
C ARG A 48 3.82 18.86 -5.05
N ARG A 49 3.98 19.02 -6.37
CA ARG A 49 2.89 18.78 -7.32
C ARG A 49 2.54 17.29 -7.41
N ARG A 50 3.56 16.42 -7.44
CA ARG A 50 3.32 14.97 -7.45
C ARG A 50 2.62 14.51 -6.17
N ALA A 51 2.96 15.05 -5.01
CA ALA A 51 2.35 14.73 -3.73
C ALA A 51 0.84 15.05 -3.67
N GLN A 52 0.32 15.92 -4.52
CA GLN A 52 -1.12 16.17 -4.65
C GLN A 52 -1.88 15.01 -5.30
N HIS A 53 -1.19 14.15 -6.04
CA HIS A 53 -1.78 13.03 -6.78
C HIS A 53 -1.27 11.67 -6.32
N ILE A 54 -0.05 11.62 -5.80
CA ILE A 54 0.65 10.38 -5.43
C ILE A 54 1.14 10.50 -3.99
N GLY A 55 0.58 9.66 -3.13
CA GLY A 55 1.01 9.54 -1.76
C GLY A 55 2.07 8.45 -1.58
N TYR A 56 3.06 8.66 -0.73
CA TYR A 56 4.04 7.66 -0.35
C TYR A 56 4.11 7.50 1.16
N VAL A 57 3.94 6.28 1.63
CA VAL A 57 3.98 5.93 3.05
C VAL A 57 5.16 4.99 3.30
N MET A 58 6.13 5.47 4.07
CA MET A 58 7.35 4.73 4.40
C MET A 58 7.07 3.57 5.37
N GLN A 59 7.96 2.59 5.38
CA GLN A 59 7.89 1.43 6.28
C GLN A 59 7.81 1.85 7.75
N ASN A 60 8.71 2.70 8.21
CA ASN A 60 8.76 3.17 9.60
C ASN A 60 8.02 4.51 9.75
N PRO A 61 6.87 4.56 10.47
CA PRO A 61 6.11 5.79 10.65
C PRO A 61 6.90 6.91 11.36
N ASN A 62 7.85 6.56 12.23
CA ASN A 62 8.65 7.56 12.94
C ASN A 62 9.58 8.37 12.02
N GLN A 63 9.85 7.90 10.80
CA GLN A 63 10.64 8.64 9.80
C GLN A 63 9.81 9.69 9.06
N MET A 64 8.48 9.58 9.11
CA MET A 64 7.56 10.52 8.47
C MET A 64 7.01 11.57 9.43
N ILE A 65 6.83 11.18 10.70
CA ILE A 65 6.22 12.05 11.71
C ILE A 65 7.20 13.15 12.13
N SER A 66 6.75 14.40 11.99
CA SER A 66 7.53 15.61 12.27
C SER A 66 6.92 16.50 13.36
N LYS A 67 5.61 16.35 13.62
CA LYS A 67 4.89 17.11 14.63
C LYS A 67 4.63 16.28 15.89
N THR A 68 4.33 16.96 16.97
CA THR A 68 4.00 16.31 18.26
C THR A 68 2.53 15.93 18.38
N MET A 69 1.64 16.68 17.72
CA MET A 69 0.19 16.51 17.79
C MET A 69 -0.36 15.90 16.49
N ILE A 70 -1.36 15.02 16.62
CA ILE A 70 -1.96 14.32 15.48
C ILE A 70 -2.56 15.31 14.46
N PHE A 71 -3.35 16.28 14.95
CA PHE A 71 -3.98 17.26 14.07
C PHE A 71 -2.94 18.07 13.27
N GLU A 72 -1.89 18.52 13.94
CA GLU A 72 -0.83 19.32 13.32
C GLU A 72 -0.04 18.53 12.26
N GLU A 73 0.21 17.25 12.52
CA GLU A 73 0.91 16.37 11.58
C GLU A 73 0.09 16.18 10.30
N VAL A 74 -1.21 15.93 10.43
CA VAL A 74 -2.08 15.75 9.25
C VAL A 74 -2.30 17.09 8.53
N ALA A 75 -2.45 18.19 9.25
CA ALA A 75 -2.62 19.52 8.66
C ALA A 75 -1.36 20.03 7.91
N LEU A 76 -0.17 19.48 8.24
CA LEU A 76 1.10 19.92 7.66
C LEU A 76 1.10 19.87 6.13
N ALA A 77 0.51 18.82 5.55
CA ALA A 77 0.43 18.63 4.11
C ALA A 77 -0.40 19.69 3.38
N LEU A 78 -1.29 20.39 4.09
CA LEU A 78 -2.14 21.46 3.55
C LEU A 78 -1.54 22.86 3.74
N GLN A 79 -0.37 23.00 4.36
CA GLN A 79 0.28 24.28 4.54
C GLN A 79 0.66 24.91 3.20
N GLY A 80 0.28 26.19 3.02
CA GLY A 80 0.50 26.93 1.78
C GLY A 80 -0.42 26.51 0.63
N SER A 81 -1.54 25.86 0.93
CA SER A 81 -2.70 25.78 0.04
C SER A 81 -3.54 27.07 0.12
N ASP A 82 -4.40 27.28 -0.88
CA ASP A 82 -5.33 28.42 -0.90
C ASP A 82 -6.56 28.21 0.00
N MET A 83 -6.55 27.17 0.84
CA MET A 83 -7.66 26.82 1.73
C MET A 83 -7.68 27.75 2.96
N THR A 84 -8.90 28.12 3.39
CA THR A 84 -9.08 28.82 4.67
C THR A 84 -8.78 27.89 5.84
N GLN A 85 -8.51 28.46 7.02
CA GLN A 85 -8.26 27.67 8.24
C GLN A 85 -9.44 26.72 8.57
N GLU A 86 -10.67 27.17 8.35
CA GLU A 86 -11.86 26.34 8.57
C GLU A 86 -11.94 25.18 7.57
N GLN A 87 -11.60 25.41 6.29
CA GLN A 87 -11.53 24.35 5.28
C GLN A 87 -10.43 23.33 5.60
N ILE A 88 -9.27 23.80 6.06
CA ILE A 88 -8.17 22.91 6.51
C ILE A 88 -8.64 22.06 7.69
N ARG A 89 -9.25 22.69 8.69
CA ARG A 89 -9.78 22.00 9.86
C ARG A 89 -10.78 20.90 9.47
N GLN A 90 -11.77 21.25 8.66
CA GLN A 90 -12.78 20.30 8.19
C GLN A 90 -12.15 19.14 7.42
N ARG A 91 -11.22 19.43 6.50
CA ARG A 91 -10.51 18.43 5.71
C ARG A 91 -9.72 17.47 6.59
N VAL A 92 -8.99 17.97 7.58
CA VAL A 92 -8.21 17.17 8.54
C VAL A 92 -9.15 16.30 9.37
N GLU A 93 -10.23 16.87 9.92
CA GLU A 93 -11.18 16.12 10.75
C GLU A 93 -11.86 14.99 9.96
N ASP A 94 -12.25 15.23 8.71
CA ASP A 94 -12.85 14.21 7.85
C ASP A 94 -11.85 13.10 7.50
N THR A 95 -10.60 13.46 7.21
CA THR A 95 -9.52 12.49 6.99
C THR A 95 -9.28 11.64 8.25
N LEU A 96 -9.25 12.26 9.42
CA LEU A 96 -9.07 11.54 10.69
C LEU A 96 -10.25 10.62 11.01
N LYS A 97 -11.48 10.96 10.61
CA LYS A 97 -12.65 10.06 10.73
C LYS A 97 -12.47 8.81 9.86
N VAL A 98 -12.08 8.98 8.59
CA VAL A 98 -11.80 7.88 7.66
C VAL A 98 -10.69 6.97 8.22
N CYS A 99 -9.64 7.55 8.82
CA CYS A 99 -8.53 6.78 9.41
C CYS A 99 -8.83 6.20 10.79
N GLY A 100 -10.02 6.41 11.36
CA GLY A 100 -10.37 5.96 12.72
C GLY A 100 -9.59 6.66 13.84
N LEU A 101 -9.06 7.85 13.55
CA LEU A 101 -8.23 8.64 14.48
C LEU A 101 -8.93 9.86 15.06
N TYR A 102 -10.15 10.16 14.65
CA TYR A 102 -10.88 11.35 15.08
C TYR A 102 -11.02 11.48 16.61
N PRO A 103 -11.27 10.41 17.39
CA PRO A 103 -11.31 10.50 18.86
C PRO A 103 -9.99 10.95 19.48
N PHE A 104 -8.87 10.71 18.79
CA PHE A 104 -7.52 11.02 19.25
C PHE A 104 -6.94 12.31 18.66
N ARG A 105 -7.71 13.08 17.89
CA ARG A 105 -7.23 14.24 17.09
C ARG A 105 -6.42 15.27 17.89
N ASN A 106 -6.71 15.43 19.18
CA ASN A 106 -6.03 16.35 20.07
C ASN A 106 -4.96 15.66 20.96
N TRP A 107 -4.61 14.42 20.66
CA TRP A 107 -3.63 13.67 21.42
C TRP A 107 -2.22 13.86 20.87
N PRO A 108 -1.20 13.75 21.75
CA PRO A 108 0.17 13.67 21.28
C PRO A 108 0.42 12.34 20.58
N ILE A 109 1.19 12.36 19.50
CA ILE A 109 1.53 11.16 18.70
C ILE A 109 2.34 10.16 19.54
N SER A 110 3.08 10.63 20.54
CA SER A 110 3.83 9.77 21.46
C SER A 110 2.94 8.80 22.26
N ALA A 111 1.66 9.12 22.48
CA ALA A 111 0.72 8.28 23.19
C ALA A 111 0.10 7.17 22.32
N LEU A 112 0.39 7.14 21.02
CA LEU A 112 -0.19 6.20 20.07
C LEU A 112 0.60 4.89 19.99
N SER A 113 -0.12 3.77 19.76
CA SER A 113 0.50 2.51 19.35
C SER A 113 1.18 2.64 17.98
N PHE A 114 2.03 1.67 17.64
CA PHE A 114 2.70 1.66 16.33
C PHE A 114 1.70 1.63 15.18
N GLY A 115 0.65 0.81 15.26
CA GLY A 115 -0.41 0.74 14.25
C GLY A 115 -1.18 2.05 14.11
N GLN A 116 -1.48 2.73 15.22
CA GLN A 116 -2.10 4.06 15.19
C GLN A 116 -1.16 5.10 14.57
N LYS A 117 0.15 5.08 14.86
CA LYS A 117 1.15 5.94 14.20
C LYS A 117 1.19 5.69 12.70
N LYS A 118 1.09 4.43 12.26
CA LYS A 118 1.00 4.09 10.83
C LYS A 118 -0.26 4.70 10.19
N ARG A 119 -1.40 4.66 10.87
CA ARG A 119 -2.62 5.34 10.40
C ARG A 119 -2.46 6.86 10.36
N VAL A 120 -1.70 7.47 11.28
CA VAL A 120 -1.37 8.91 11.22
C VAL A 120 -0.57 9.23 9.95
N THR A 121 0.46 8.44 9.63
CA THR A 121 1.24 8.66 8.40
C THR A 121 0.41 8.46 7.13
N ILE A 122 -0.55 7.52 7.14
CA ILE A 122 -1.49 7.38 6.04
C ILE A 122 -2.42 8.60 5.97
N ALA A 123 -2.93 9.09 7.11
CA ALA A 123 -3.79 10.28 7.17
C ALA A 123 -3.08 11.53 6.65
N SER A 124 -1.79 11.74 7.00
CA SER A 124 -0.99 12.88 6.51
C SER A 124 -0.81 12.89 5.00
N VAL A 125 -0.90 11.73 4.37
CA VAL A 125 -0.88 11.59 2.91
C VAL A 125 -2.28 11.73 2.32
N LEU A 126 -3.27 11.06 2.91
CA LEU A 126 -4.67 11.04 2.44
C LEU A 126 -5.34 12.41 2.46
N VAL A 127 -4.95 13.30 3.36
CA VAL A 127 -5.53 14.65 3.48
C VAL A 127 -5.38 15.47 2.19
N GLN A 128 -4.43 15.13 1.34
CA GLN A 128 -4.25 15.69 0.01
C GLN A 128 -5.21 15.10 -1.03
N GLN A 129 -5.93 14.02 -0.70
CA GLN A 129 -6.82 13.26 -1.61
C GLN A 129 -6.09 12.73 -2.85
N PRO A 130 -4.97 12.01 -2.68
CA PRO A 130 -4.23 11.46 -3.81
C PRO A 130 -5.04 10.40 -4.55
N GLU A 131 -4.78 10.25 -5.85
CA GLU A 131 -5.39 9.21 -6.70
C GLU A 131 -4.70 7.86 -6.50
N LEU A 132 -3.43 7.90 -6.10
CA LEU A 132 -2.55 6.74 -5.88
C LEU A 132 -1.84 6.86 -4.54
N ILE A 133 -1.84 5.78 -3.75
CA ILE A 133 -1.01 5.64 -2.56
C ILE A 133 -0.06 4.47 -2.74
N ILE A 134 1.22 4.71 -2.53
CA ILE A 134 2.26 3.68 -2.46
C ILE A 134 2.65 3.49 -1.01
N LEU A 135 2.54 2.25 -0.51
CA LEU A 135 2.92 1.89 0.84
C LEU A 135 4.12 0.93 0.80
N ASP A 136 5.16 1.31 1.51
CA ASP A 136 6.35 0.46 1.66
C ASP A 136 6.22 -0.35 2.96
N GLU A 137 6.10 -1.67 2.83
CA GLU A 137 5.93 -2.63 3.93
C GLU A 137 4.86 -2.19 4.95
N PRO A 138 3.58 -2.06 4.54
CA PRO A 138 2.54 -1.47 5.41
C PRO A 138 2.31 -2.25 6.71
N THR A 139 2.59 -3.54 6.72
CA THR A 139 2.33 -4.47 7.83
C THR A 139 3.58 -4.93 8.57
N ALA A 140 4.76 -4.46 8.17
CA ALA A 140 6.02 -4.87 8.79
C ALA A 140 6.02 -4.63 10.30
N GLY A 141 6.41 -5.66 11.08
CA GLY A 141 6.49 -5.58 12.53
C GLY A 141 5.14 -5.53 13.27
N GLN A 142 4.04 -5.86 12.59
CA GLN A 142 2.71 -5.96 13.18
C GLN A 142 2.40 -7.39 13.61
N ASP A 143 1.62 -7.54 14.70
CA ASP A 143 0.94 -8.80 14.97
C ASP A 143 -0.26 -9.00 14.02
N PHE A 144 -0.80 -10.19 13.98
CA PHE A 144 -1.87 -10.57 13.06
C PHE A 144 -3.12 -9.68 13.16
N ARG A 145 -3.50 -9.24 14.37
CA ARG A 145 -4.67 -8.38 14.58
C ARG A 145 -4.45 -7.00 13.98
N HIS A 146 -3.33 -6.37 14.28
CA HIS A 146 -2.98 -5.05 13.76
C HIS A 146 -2.74 -5.08 12.24
N TYR A 147 -2.18 -6.18 11.74
CA TYR A 147 -2.05 -6.47 10.32
C TYR A 147 -3.43 -6.41 9.62
N THR A 148 -4.39 -7.19 10.11
CA THR A 148 -5.74 -7.24 9.53
C THR A 148 -6.41 -5.86 9.58
N ASP A 149 -6.33 -5.16 10.72
CA ASP A 149 -6.89 -3.81 10.87
C ASP A 149 -6.35 -2.80 9.85
N ILE A 150 -5.05 -2.87 9.52
CA ILE A 150 -4.45 -1.99 8.52
C ILE A 150 -4.92 -2.38 7.11
N MET A 151 -4.94 -3.67 6.81
CA MET A 151 -5.31 -4.13 5.48
C MET A 151 -6.79 -3.89 5.16
N GLU A 152 -7.69 -4.13 6.11
CA GLU A 152 -9.11 -3.81 5.95
C GLU A 152 -9.33 -2.30 5.78
N PHE A 153 -8.59 -1.49 6.51
CA PHE A 153 -8.60 -0.05 6.32
C PHE A 153 -8.15 0.35 4.90
N LEU A 154 -7.05 -0.22 4.38
CA LEU A 154 -6.56 0.04 3.01
C LEU A 154 -7.55 -0.43 1.95
N ARG A 155 -8.22 -1.57 2.18
CA ARG A 155 -9.30 -2.06 1.31
C ARG A 155 -10.45 -1.05 1.26
N GLY A 156 -10.90 -0.55 2.42
CA GLY A 156 -11.94 0.49 2.48
C GLY A 156 -11.57 1.76 1.72
N LEU A 157 -10.30 2.18 1.74
CA LEU A 157 -9.82 3.31 0.91
C LEU A 157 -9.87 2.99 -0.58
N ASN A 158 -9.52 1.76 -0.96
CA ASN A 158 -9.58 1.34 -2.36
C ASN A 158 -11.01 1.30 -2.88
N GLU A 159 -11.97 0.80 -2.08
CA GLU A 159 -13.40 0.82 -2.39
C GLU A 159 -13.94 2.26 -2.57
N GLN A 160 -13.38 3.24 -1.85
CA GLN A 160 -13.66 4.66 -2.02
C GLN A 160 -12.99 5.28 -3.26
N GLY A 161 -12.23 4.49 -4.02
CA GLY A 161 -11.66 4.88 -5.31
C GLY A 161 -10.18 5.24 -5.31
N VAL A 162 -9.48 5.10 -4.19
CA VAL A 162 -8.02 5.30 -4.11
C VAL A 162 -7.30 4.07 -4.70
N THR A 163 -6.35 4.29 -5.58
CA THR A 163 -5.47 3.22 -6.07
C THR A 163 -4.41 2.92 -5.01
N VAL A 164 -4.25 1.66 -4.64
CA VAL A 164 -3.30 1.25 -3.60
C VAL A 164 -2.22 0.36 -4.20
N VAL A 165 -0.98 0.76 -4.07
CA VAL A 165 0.20 -0.03 -4.45
C VAL A 165 0.98 -0.36 -3.18
N MET A 166 1.25 -1.64 -2.96
CA MET A 166 1.99 -2.11 -1.80
C MET A 166 3.30 -2.76 -2.22
N ILE A 167 4.40 -2.29 -1.68
CA ILE A 167 5.68 -2.99 -1.75
C ILE A 167 5.72 -3.90 -0.54
N THR A 168 5.83 -5.22 -0.74
CA THR A 168 5.79 -6.16 0.38
C THR A 168 6.62 -7.42 0.12
N HIS A 169 7.05 -8.03 1.22
CA HIS A 169 7.63 -9.38 1.28
C HIS A 169 6.65 -10.39 1.89
N ASP A 170 5.45 -9.98 2.22
CA ASP A 170 4.43 -10.82 2.78
C ASP A 170 3.56 -11.43 1.68
N MET A 171 3.82 -12.71 1.37
CA MET A 171 3.09 -13.44 0.33
C MET A 171 1.63 -13.73 0.73
N HIS A 172 1.34 -13.81 2.03
CA HIS A 172 -0.02 -13.93 2.54
C HIS A 172 -0.82 -12.66 2.24
N LEU A 173 -0.25 -11.50 2.56
CA LEU A 173 -0.84 -10.20 2.25
C LEU A 173 -1.11 -10.07 0.75
N MET A 174 -0.11 -10.40 -0.07
CA MET A 174 -0.23 -10.34 -1.51
C MET A 174 -1.41 -11.19 -1.99
N LEU A 175 -1.49 -12.44 -1.55
CA LEU A 175 -2.51 -13.39 -1.98
C LEU A 175 -3.91 -13.00 -1.50
N GLU A 176 -4.00 -12.49 -0.27
CA GLU A 176 -5.29 -12.17 0.35
C GLU A 176 -5.88 -10.84 -0.15
N TYR A 177 -5.05 -9.81 -0.39
CA TYR A 177 -5.54 -8.44 -0.61
C TYR A 177 -5.29 -7.89 -2.00
N THR A 178 -4.41 -8.48 -2.79
CA THR A 178 -4.07 -7.91 -4.10
C THR A 178 -4.39 -8.86 -5.25
N PRO A 179 -5.33 -8.48 -6.13
CA PRO A 179 -5.67 -9.32 -7.29
C PRO A 179 -4.55 -9.35 -8.35
N ARG A 180 -3.55 -8.45 -8.25
CA ARG A 180 -2.47 -8.30 -9.22
C ARG A 180 -1.15 -8.10 -8.52
N ALA A 181 -0.11 -8.76 -9.00
CA ALA A 181 1.25 -8.65 -8.53
C ALA A 181 2.24 -8.34 -9.65
N LEU A 182 3.12 -7.39 -9.39
CA LEU A 182 4.25 -7.02 -10.23
C LEU A 182 5.52 -7.60 -9.60
N VAL A 183 6.17 -8.52 -10.31
CA VAL A 183 7.37 -9.22 -9.81
C VAL A 183 8.62 -8.58 -10.37
N PHE A 184 9.48 -8.10 -9.49
CA PHE A 184 10.75 -7.47 -9.85
C PHE A 184 11.94 -8.35 -9.51
N CYS A 185 12.88 -8.45 -10.45
CA CYS A 185 14.17 -9.09 -10.27
C CYS A 185 15.23 -8.28 -11.01
N ASP A 186 16.34 -7.95 -10.35
CA ASP A 186 17.50 -7.26 -10.95
C ASP A 186 17.15 -5.98 -11.73
N GLY A 187 16.24 -5.17 -11.18
CA GLY A 187 15.80 -3.93 -11.81
C GLY A 187 14.79 -4.10 -12.95
N GLN A 188 14.36 -5.32 -13.24
CA GLN A 188 13.43 -5.62 -14.32
C GLN A 188 12.09 -6.13 -13.79
N LEU A 189 11.02 -5.77 -14.48
CA LEU A 189 9.70 -6.38 -14.28
C LEU A 189 9.66 -7.70 -15.04
N ILE A 190 9.68 -8.82 -14.30
CA ILE A 190 9.71 -10.17 -14.88
C ILE A 190 8.33 -10.83 -14.98
N ALA A 191 7.36 -10.37 -14.19
CA ALA A 191 5.97 -10.83 -14.29
C ALA A 191 4.98 -9.76 -13.85
N ASP A 192 3.80 -9.81 -14.46
CA ASP A 192 2.62 -8.98 -14.19
C ASP A 192 1.39 -9.89 -14.34
N ARG A 193 0.96 -10.51 -13.22
CA ARG A 193 -0.07 -11.57 -13.21
C ARG A 193 -0.93 -11.46 -11.95
N SER A 194 -1.91 -12.37 -11.81
CA SER A 194 -2.62 -12.56 -10.54
C SER A 194 -1.65 -13.00 -9.42
N ALA A 195 -1.98 -12.64 -8.17
CA ALA A 195 -1.16 -13.05 -7.03
C ALA A 195 -1.06 -14.58 -6.91
N ALA A 196 -2.16 -15.28 -7.19
CA ALA A 196 -2.19 -16.75 -7.18
C ALA A 196 -1.29 -17.33 -8.29
N ALA A 197 -1.37 -16.82 -9.52
CA ALA A 197 -0.53 -17.25 -10.64
C ALA A 197 0.96 -17.08 -10.34
N VAL A 198 1.36 -15.95 -9.73
CA VAL A 198 2.76 -15.73 -9.32
C VAL A 198 3.21 -16.73 -8.26
N LEU A 199 2.38 -16.99 -7.25
CA LEU A 199 2.73 -17.88 -6.13
C LEU A 199 2.53 -19.39 -6.43
N CYS A 200 1.98 -19.71 -7.59
CA CYS A 200 1.89 -21.08 -8.12
C CYS A 200 2.93 -21.38 -9.22
N ASP A 201 3.80 -20.43 -9.55
CA ASP A 201 4.87 -20.57 -10.54
C ASP A 201 6.23 -20.80 -9.87
N PRO A 202 6.76 -22.04 -9.82
CA PRO A 202 8.02 -22.33 -9.12
C PRO A 202 9.23 -21.57 -9.70
N GLU A 203 9.26 -21.33 -11.02
CA GLU A 203 10.36 -20.62 -11.66
C GLU A 203 10.38 -19.15 -11.23
N LEU A 204 9.23 -18.49 -11.16
CA LEU A 204 9.11 -17.12 -10.65
C LEU A 204 9.44 -17.03 -9.16
N ILE A 205 9.00 -18.01 -8.36
CA ILE A 205 9.29 -18.06 -6.92
C ILE A 205 10.81 -18.14 -6.70
N GLU A 206 11.51 -19.00 -7.43
CA GLU A 206 12.97 -19.14 -7.33
C GLU A 206 13.69 -17.88 -7.82
N GLN A 207 13.34 -17.39 -9.01
CA GLN A 207 13.99 -16.23 -9.65
C GLN A 207 13.85 -14.95 -8.81
N ALA A 208 12.67 -14.69 -8.26
CA ALA A 208 12.39 -13.50 -7.46
C ALA A 208 12.64 -13.69 -5.96
N ALA A 209 13.11 -14.89 -5.54
CA ALA A 209 13.31 -15.29 -4.14
C ALA A 209 12.06 -15.03 -3.28
N LEU A 210 10.89 -15.41 -3.79
CA LEU A 210 9.64 -15.34 -3.07
C LEU A 210 9.47 -16.57 -2.17
N LYS A 211 8.65 -16.45 -1.14
CA LYS A 211 8.32 -17.59 -0.29
C LYS A 211 7.15 -18.37 -0.88
N GLU A 212 7.34 -19.67 -1.01
CA GLU A 212 6.25 -20.59 -1.32
C GLU A 212 5.17 -20.52 -0.23
N THR A 213 3.91 -20.52 -0.64
CA THR A 213 2.78 -20.50 0.30
C THR A 213 2.37 -21.90 0.73
N SER A 214 1.87 -22.04 1.96
CA SER A 214 1.35 -23.32 2.47
C SER A 214 0.19 -23.86 1.63
N LEU A 215 -0.62 -22.98 1.01
CA LEU A 215 -1.72 -23.40 0.13
C LEU A 215 -1.22 -24.03 -1.15
N PHE A 216 -0.17 -23.47 -1.76
CA PHE A 216 0.45 -24.08 -2.95
C PHE A 216 1.09 -25.43 -2.62
N THR A 217 1.84 -25.51 -1.50
CA THR A 217 2.40 -26.77 -1.03
C THR A 217 1.30 -27.82 -0.77
N LEU A 218 0.16 -27.41 -0.20
CA LEU A 218 -0.98 -28.30 0.06
C LEU A 218 -1.57 -28.80 -1.26
N ALA A 219 -1.84 -27.91 -2.22
CA ALA A 219 -2.36 -28.29 -3.54
C ALA A 219 -1.48 -29.36 -4.21
N ASN A 220 -0.17 -29.12 -4.23
CA ASN A 220 0.80 -30.06 -4.82
C ASN A 220 0.82 -31.40 -4.11
N ARG A 221 0.81 -31.43 -2.78
CA ARG A 221 0.80 -32.71 -1.99
C ARG A 221 -0.50 -33.51 -2.17
N CYS A 222 -1.61 -32.81 -2.37
CA CYS A 222 -2.92 -33.43 -2.59
C CYS A 222 -3.18 -33.77 -4.07
N GLY A 223 -2.27 -33.42 -4.99
CA GLY A 223 -2.45 -33.65 -6.43
C GLY A 223 -3.58 -32.81 -7.04
N ILE A 224 -3.88 -31.63 -6.44
CA ILE A 224 -4.92 -30.74 -6.93
C ILE A 224 -4.35 -29.90 -8.09
N ALA A 225 -4.99 -30.01 -9.25
CA ALA A 225 -4.61 -29.26 -10.44
C ALA A 225 -5.85 -28.65 -11.12
N PRO A 226 -5.78 -27.38 -11.58
CA PRO A 226 -4.67 -26.47 -11.39
C PRO A 226 -4.58 -25.92 -9.96
N ALA A 227 -3.36 -25.79 -9.43
CA ALA A 227 -3.13 -25.27 -8.07
C ALA A 227 -3.59 -23.82 -7.90
N GLU A 228 -3.51 -23.00 -8.95
CA GLU A 228 -3.95 -21.60 -8.98
C GLU A 228 -5.44 -21.48 -8.64
N ASP A 229 -6.30 -22.25 -9.31
CA ASP A 229 -7.75 -22.25 -9.07
C ASP A 229 -8.09 -22.67 -7.62
N PHE A 230 -7.35 -23.64 -7.07
CA PHE A 230 -7.53 -24.05 -5.68
C PHE A 230 -7.18 -22.93 -4.72
N VAL A 231 -6.04 -22.26 -4.93
CA VAL A 231 -5.57 -21.18 -4.07
C VAL A 231 -6.55 -19.99 -4.13
N GLU A 232 -7.00 -19.59 -5.32
CA GLU A 232 -7.97 -18.49 -5.47
C GLU A 232 -9.31 -18.80 -4.80
N ARG A 233 -9.85 -20.01 -4.99
CA ARG A 233 -11.10 -20.43 -4.33
C ARG A 233 -10.97 -20.48 -2.82
N PHE A 234 -9.85 -21.02 -2.31
CA PHE A 234 -9.64 -21.09 -0.87
C PHE A 234 -9.63 -19.68 -0.24
N ILE A 235 -8.91 -18.74 -0.85
CA ILE A 235 -8.86 -17.35 -0.34
C ILE A 235 -10.25 -16.69 -0.42
N HIS A 236 -11.00 -16.95 -1.46
CA HIS A 236 -12.37 -16.41 -1.60
C HIS A 236 -13.29 -16.92 -0.49
N GLU A 237 -13.34 -18.24 -0.31
CA GLU A 237 -14.18 -18.90 0.72
C GLU A 237 -13.77 -18.47 2.15
N ASP A 238 -12.46 -18.46 2.45
CA ASP A 238 -11.96 -18.02 3.76
C ASP A 238 -12.37 -16.56 4.09
N ARG A 239 -12.39 -15.68 3.08
CA ARG A 239 -12.89 -14.31 3.24
C ARG A 239 -14.38 -14.26 3.51
N GLU A 240 -15.19 -15.02 2.77
CA GLU A 240 -16.63 -15.06 2.98
C GLU A 240 -16.97 -15.54 4.38
N VAL A 241 -16.30 -16.57 4.87
CA VAL A 241 -16.47 -17.08 6.23
C VAL A 241 -16.13 -16.03 7.27
N ARG A 242 -15.02 -15.30 7.10
CA ARG A 242 -14.62 -14.24 8.04
C ARG A 242 -15.57 -13.03 8.04
N THR A 243 -16.17 -12.69 6.90
CA THR A 243 -17.09 -11.55 6.79
C THR A 243 -18.50 -11.87 7.27
N HIS A 244 -18.95 -13.12 7.21
CA HIS A 244 -20.29 -13.55 7.61
C HIS A 244 -20.33 -14.28 8.97
N GLY A 245 -19.18 -14.51 9.58
CA GLY A 245 -19.03 -15.28 10.83
C GLY A 245 -18.88 -14.46 12.12
N CYS A 246 -19.16 -13.15 12.07
CA CYS A 246 -19.17 -12.25 13.25
C CYS A 246 -20.57 -11.75 13.56
#